data_ccc7457c03c8018c77e8d935ba3f081a
#
_entry.id   ccc7457c03c8018c77e8d935ba3f081a
#
_cell.length_a   1.000
_cell.length_b   1.000
_cell.length_c   1.000
_cell.angle_alpha   90.00
_cell.angle_beta   90.00
_cell.angle_gamma   90.00
#
_symmetry.space_group_name_H-M   'P 1'
#
loop_
_entity.id
_entity.type
_entity.pdbx_description
1 polymer ?
#
loop_
_entity_poly.entity_id
_entity_poly.type
_entity_poly.pdbx_seq_one_letter_code
_entity_poly.pdbx_strand_id
1 'polypeptide(L)'
;MANKSKSSKKPTLKSQIESLQNEIKEEKDKFLRLFAEFENYKKRTSKERLDLYKTASQELMTALLPIIDDLKRASAEFEKSKEKSLVEGFSLINNKFSDTLKSQGLVLIEVNKGDEFDAEIHEAITQIPAENDKMKGKIIDITEQGYKLGEKIIRYPKVVVGN
;
A
#
# COMPACT_ATOMS: atom_id res chain seq x y z
N MET A 1 -3.67 27.69 77.51
CA MET A 1 -3.74 27.19 76.10
C MET A 1 -2.74 27.94 75.28
N ALA A 2 -1.61 27.32 74.94
CA ALA A 2 -0.50 27.95 74.25
C ALA A 2 -0.62 27.72 72.75
N ASN A 3 -0.85 28.74 71.98
CA ASN A 3 -0.96 28.73 70.54
C ASN A 3 0.46 28.78 69.94
N LYS A 4 0.99 27.64 69.48
CA LYS A 4 2.29 27.55 68.82
C LYS A 4 2.11 28.03 67.35
N SER A 5 2.44 29.30 67.07
CA SER A 5 2.58 29.82 65.76
C SER A 5 3.74 29.11 65.04
N LYS A 6 3.42 28.30 63.99
CA LYS A 6 4.44 27.75 63.08
C LYS A 6 5.06 28.87 62.28
N SER A 7 6.25 29.30 62.67
CA SER A 7 7.11 30.19 61.89
C SER A 7 7.53 29.45 60.60
N SER A 8 6.96 29.80 59.46
CA SER A 8 7.44 29.34 58.14
C SER A 8 8.82 29.99 57.87
N LYS A 9 9.88 29.22 58.04
CA LYS A 9 11.23 29.66 57.62
C LYS A 9 11.20 29.92 56.10
N LYS A 10 11.43 31.15 55.68
CA LYS A 10 11.66 31.51 54.25
C LYS A 10 12.79 30.63 53.71
N PRO A 11 12.60 30.00 52.52
CA PRO A 11 13.68 29.21 51.91
C PRO A 11 14.92 30.03 51.73
N THR A 12 16.07 29.46 51.99
CA THR A 12 17.38 30.12 51.79
C THR A 12 17.65 30.32 50.29
N LEU A 13 18.35 31.35 49.92
CA LEU A 13 18.73 31.60 48.49
C LEU A 13 19.37 30.36 47.84
N LYS A 14 20.16 29.61 48.57
CA LYS A 14 20.78 28.36 48.12
C LYS A 14 19.75 27.29 47.77
N SER A 15 18.73 27.11 48.59
CA SER A 15 17.62 26.17 48.34
C SER A 15 16.75 26.58 47.16
N GLN A 16 16.56 27.88 46.95
CA GLN A 16 15.85 28.42 45.77
C GLN A 16 16.61 28.18 44.47
N ILE A 17 17.94 28.38 44.50
CA ILE A 17 18.80 28.11 43.33
C ILE A 17 18.77 26.63 42.95
N GLU A 18 18.83 25.73 43.96
CA GLU A 18 18.80 24.28 43.74
C GLU A 18 17.43 23.82 43.15
N SER A 19 16.32 24.36 43.68
CA SER A 19 14.97 24.10 43.12
C SER A 19 14.88 24.58 41.66
N LEU A 20 15.31 25.80 41.35
CA LEU A 20 15.27 26.34 39.97
C LEU A 20 16.18 25.55 39.02
N GLN A 21 17.32 25.07 39.47
CA GLN A 21 18.20 24.22 38.66
C GLN A 21 17.53 22.88 38.34
N ASN A 22 16.83 22.28 39.29
CA ASN A 22 16.07 21.04 39.10
C ASN A 22 14.91 21.26 38.14
N GLU A 23 14.14 22.34 38.29
CA GLU A 23 13.05 22.70 37.39
C GLU A 23 13.55 22.91 35.95
N ILE A 24 14.66 23.64 35.77
CA ILE A 24 15.29 23.82 34.44
C ILE A 24 15.70 22.46 33.85
N LYS A 25 16.23 21.56 34.66
CA LYS A 25 16.63 20.22 34.18
C LYS A 25 15.40 19.43 33.74
N GLU A 26 14.34 19.42 34.54
CA GLU A 26 13.09 18.74 34.21
C GLU A 26 12.44 19.29 32.93
N GLU A 27 12.42 20.63 32.78
CA GLU A 27 11.88 21.26 31.58
C GLU A 27 12.73 20.98 30.34
N LYS A 28 14.07 20.93 30.48
CA LYS A 28 14.94 20.49 29.39
C LYS A 28 14.69 19.04 28.97
N ASP A 29 14.51 18.14 29.93
CA ASP A 29 14.22 16.74 29.64
C ASP A 29 12.84 16.58 28.97
N LYS A 30 11.83 17.33 29.42
CA LYS A 30 10.51 17.40 28.78
C LYS A 30 10.61 17.94 27.34
N PHE A 31 11.38 19.02 27.16
CA PHE A 31 11.59 19.61 25.83
C PHE A 31 12.26 18.62 24.87
N LEU A 32 13.32 17.94 25.30
CA LEU A 32 14.02 16.95 24.47
C LEU A 32 13.11 15.80 24.06
N ARG A 33 12.28 15.32 25.00
CA ARG A 33 11.29 14.27 24.69
C ARG A 33 10.24 14.76 23.70
N LEU A 34 9.67 15.95 23.92
CA LEU A 34 8.69 16.54 23.04
C LEU A 34 9.26 16.81 21.64
N PHE A 35 10.52 17.26 21.58
CA PHE A 35 11.22 17.45 20.31
C PHE A 35 11.38 16.14 19.54
N ALA A 36 11.79 15.07 20.23
CA ALA A 36 11.90 13.75 19.60
C ALA A 36 10.53 13.21 19.11
N GLU A 37 9.48 13.40 19.90
CA GLU A 37 8.10 13.05 19.52
C GLU A 37 7.64 13.87 18.29
N PHE A 38 7.95 15.15 18.24
CA PHE A 38 7.63 16.03 17.11
C PHE A 38 8.35 15.60 15.82
N GLU A 39 9.64 15.29 15.88
CA GLU A 39 10.39 14.80 14.71
C GLU A 39 9.86 13.45 14.22
N ASN A 40 9.51 12.54 15.13
CA ASN A 40 8.86 11.28 14.77
C ASN A 40 7.48 11.50 14.13
N TYR A 41 6.67 12.41 14.68
CA TYR A 41 5.38 12.79 14.12
C TYR A 41 5.52 13.35 12.71
N LYS A 42 6.45 14.29 12.51
CA LYS A 42 6.72 14.90 11.20
C LYS A 42 7.13 13.87 10.15
N LYS A 43 8.02 12.94 10.53
CA LYS A 43 8.46 11.85 9.64
C LYS A 43 7.30 10.94 9.27
N ARG A 44 6.47 10.55 10.26
CA ARG A 44 5.29 9.71 10.05
C ARG A 44 4.27 10.40 9.15
N THR A 45 3.90 11.64 9.44
CA THR A 45 2.90 12.39 8.66
C THR A 45 3.37 12.62 7.21
N SER A 46 4.67 12.88 7.00
CA SER A 46 5.23 13.00 5.66
C SER A 46 5.10 11.69 4.88
N LYS A 47 5.36 10.55 5.53
CA LYS A 47 5.17 9.23 4.92
C LYS A 47 3.70 8.96 4.60
N GLU A 48 2.80 9.15 5.56
CA GLU A 48 1.35 8.99 5.39
C GLU A 48 0.81 9.85 4.24
N ARG A 49 1.28 11.08 4.13
CA ARG A 49 0.92 11.98 3.02
C ARG A 49 1.39 11.45 1.66
N LEU A 50 2.62 10.94 1.57
CA LEU A 50 3.13 10.34 0.34
C LEU A 50 2.34 9.08 -0.05
N ASP A 51 1.99 8.24 0.92
CA ASP A 51 1.20 7.04 0.70
C ASP A 51 -0.23 7.39 0.26
N LEU A 52 -0.83 8.44 0.87
CA LEU A 52 -2.13 8.96 0.44
C LEU A 52 -2.10 9.45 -1.01
N TYR A 53 -1.08 10.19 -1.43
CA TYR A 53 -0.95 10.64 -2.82
C TYR A 53 -0.81 9.46 -3.79
N LYS A 54 -0.07 8.41 -3.42
CA LYS A 54 0.09 7.22 -4.24
C LYS A 54 -1.21 6.42 -4.40
N THR A 55 -2.09 6.46 -3.41
CA THR A 55 -3.33 5.66 -3.38
C THR A 55 -4.61 6.49 -3.58
N ALA A 56 -4.52 7.82 -3.71
CA ALA A 56 -5.68 8.71 -3.87
C ALA A 56 -6.58 8.35 -5.07
N SER A 57 -5.98 7.76 -6.11
CA SER A 57 -6.70 7.30 -7.30
C SER A 57 -7.16 5.85 -7.24
N GLN A 58 -7.01 5.17 -6.09
CA GLN A 58 -7.28 3.73 -5.99
C GLN A 58 -8.70 3.35 -6.42
N GLU A 59 -9.72 4.07 -5.94
CA GLU A 59 -11.11 3.79 -6.29
C GLU A 59 -11.36 3.91 -7.79
N LEU A 60 -10.84 4.99 -8.40
CA LEU A 60 -10.93 5.20 -9.84
C LEU A 60 -10.20 4.09 -10.60
N MET A 61 -8.97 3.74 -10.19
CA MET A 61 -8.21 2.67 -10.83
C MET A 61 -8.93 1.34 -10.73
N THR A 62 -9.50 1.00 -9.57
CA THR A 62 -10.28 -0.21 -9.38
C THR A 62 -11.52 -0.23 -10.29
N ALA A 63 -12.21 0.89 -10.44
CA ALA A 63 -13.35 1.01 -11.34
C ALA A 63 -12.98 0.87 -12.84
N LEU A 64 -11.72 1.15 -13.23
CA LEU A 64 -11.23 0.99 -14.58
C LEU A 64 -10.77 -0.45 -14.91
N LEU A 65 -10.53 -1.31 -13.90
CA LEU A 65 -10.03 -2.68 -14.14
C LEU A 65 -10.96 -3.53 -15.02
N PRO A 66 -12.30 -3.51 -14.88
CA PRO A 66 -13.19 -4.23 -15.80
C PRO A 66 -13.05 -3.76 -17.25
N ILE A 67 -12.82 -2.45 -17.47
CA ILE A 67 -12.60 -1.90 -18.83
C ILE A 67 -11.30 -2.43 -19.42
N ILE A 68 -10.24 -2.56 -18.61
CA ILE A 68 -8.97 -3.18 -19.05
C ILE A 68 -9.20 -4.63 -19.49
N ASP A 69 -9.99 -5.39 -18.70
CA ASP A 69 -10.28 -6.79 -19.00
C ASP A 69 -11.08 -6.91 -20.30
N ASP A 70 -12.08 -6.03 -20.52
CA ASP A 70 -12.86 -5.97 -21.75
C ASP A 70 -12.00 -5.59 -22.96
N LEU A 71 -11.10 -4.62 -22.82
CA LEU A 71 -10.16 -4.26 -23.89
C LEU A 71 -9.21 -5.40 -24.25
N LYS A 72 -8.72 -6.16 -23.26
CA LYS A 72 -7.90 -7.36 -23.51
C LYS A 72 -8.69 -8.45 -24.24
N ARG A 73 -9.92 -8.69 -23.82
CA ARG A 73 -10.81 -9.64 -24.48
C ARG A 73 -11.11 -9.22 -25.92
N ALA A 74 -11.41 -7.95 -26.15
CA ALA A 74 -11.61 -7.40 -27.48
C ALA A 74 -10.34 -7.52 -28.34
N SER A 75 -9.14 -7.26 -27.80
CA SER A 75 -7.87 -7.46 -28.51
C SER A 75 -7.72 -8.88 -29.04
N ALA A 76 -8.00 -9.88 -28.18
CA ALA A 76 -7.91 -11.29 -28.58
C ALA A 76 -8.90 -11.68 -29.68
N GLU A 77 -10.09 -11.04 -29.74
CA GLU A 77 -11.04 -11.24 -30.82
C GLU A 77 -10.62 -10.49 -32.10
N PHE A 78 -10.12 -9.26 -31.99
CA PHE A 78 -9.63 -8.49 -33.14
C PHE A 78 -8.41 -9.14 -33.83
N GLU A 79 -7.53 -9.82 -33.10
CA GLU A 79 -6.41 -10.57 -33.68
C GLU A 79 -6.86 -11.64 -34.69
N LYS A 80 -8.09 -12.17 -34.54
CA LYS A 80 -8.71 -13.11 -35.47
C LYS A 80 -9.29 -12.44 -36.70
N SER A 81 -9.40 -11.09 -36.71
CA SER A 81 -9.97 -10.31 -37.82
C SER A 81 -8.99 -10.23 -39.00
N LYS A 82 -9.55 -10.21 -40.22
CA LYS A 82 -8.78 -10.00 -41.43
C LYS A 82 -8.48 -8.51 -41.75
N GLU A 83 -9.11 -7.60 -41.03
CA GLU A 83 -8.99 -6.15 -41.23
C GLU A 83 -7.80 -5.58 -40.44
N LYS A 84 -6.61 -5.67 -40.98
CA LYS A 84 -5.38 -5.26 -40.34
C LYS A 84 -5.38 -3.81 -39.83
N SER A 85 -5.94 -2.87 -40.60
CA SER A 85 -5.99 -1.46 -40.22
C SER A 85 -6.82 -1.22 -38.95
N LEU A 86 -7.92 -1.98 -38.76
CA LEU A 86 -8.74 -1.92 -37.57
C LEU A 86 -8.01 -2.51 -36.34
N VAL A 87 -7.32 -3.63 -36.52
CA VAL A 87 -6.49 -4.27 -35.51
C VAL A 87 -5.38 -3.33 -35.03
N GLU A 88 -4.66 -2.71 -35.95
CA GLU A 88 -3.59 -1.74 -35.67
C GLU A 88 -4.14 -0.52 -34.90
N GLY A 89 -5.23 0.07 -35.38
CA GLY A 89 -5.87 1.21 -34.70
C GLY A 89 -6.30 0.89 -33.27
N PHE A 90 -6.93 -0.26 -33.08
CA PHE A 90 -7.33 -0.73 -31.72
C PHE A 90 -6.12 -0.97 -30.82
N SER A 91 -5.08 -1.63 -31.33
CA SER A 91 -3.82 -1.88 -30.61
C SER A 91 -3.18 -0.59 -30.12
N LEU A 92 -3.13 0.45 -30.95
CA LEU A 92 -2.57 1.75 -30.58
C LEU A 92 -3.34 2.38 -29.42
N ILE A 93 -4.68 2.33 -29.44
CA ILE A 93 -5.52 2.86 -28.36
C ILE A 93 -5.30 2.07 -27.06
N ASN A 94 -5.33 0.74 -27.15
CA ASN A 94 -5.13 -0.14 -25.99
C ASN A 94 -3.75 0.04 -25.35
N ASN A 95 -2.70 0.15 -26.16
CA ASN A 95 -1.34 0.40 -25.67
C ASN A 95 -1.24 1.77 -24.98
N LYS A 96 -1.78 2.83 -25.63
CA LYS A 96 -1.78 4.17 -25.04
C LYS A 96 -2.55 4.21 -23.71
N PHE A 97 -3.69 3.53 -23.62
CA PHE A 97 -4.47 3.44 -22.40
C PHE A 97 -3.68 2.72 -21.30
N SER A 98 -3.08 1.57 -21.60
CA SER A 98 -2.26 0.80 -20.69
C SER A 98 -1.03 1.58 -20.19
N ASP A 99 -0.33 2.28 -21.10
CA ASP A 99 0.82 3.10 -20.75
C ASP A 99 0.44 4.31 -19.88
N THR A 100 -0.73 4.91 -20.16
CA THR A 100 -1.26 5.98 -19.31
C THR A 100 -1.52 5.48 -17.87
N LEU A 101 -2.15 4.33 -17.73
CA LEU A 101 -2.41 3.75 -16.40
C LEU A 101 -1.11 3.35 -15.68
N LYS A 102 -0.13 2.80 -16.41
CA LYS A 102 1.21 2.53 -15.85
C LYS A 102 1.88 3.79 -15.34
N SER A 103 1.79 4.90 -16.08
CA SER A 103 2.37 6.18 -15.66
C SER A 103 1.72 6.74 -14.39
N GLN A 104 0.47 6.35 -14.12
CA GLN A 104 -0.25 6.67 -12.88
C GLN A 104 0.02 5.65 -11.74
N GLY A 105 0.95 4.71 -11.96
CA GLY A 105 1.39 3.75 -10.94
C GLY A 105 0.62 2.43 -10.91
N LEU A 106 -0.27 2.16 -11.89
CA LEU A 106 -0.92 0.86 -12.01
C LEU A 106 0.07 -0.17 -12.57
N VAL A 107 0.33 -1.24 -11.83
CA VAL A 107 1.27 -2.30 -12.20
C VAL A 107 0.55 -3.65 -12.23
N LEU A 108 0.74 -4.39 -13.33
CA LEU A 108 0.26 -5.76 -13.45
C LEU A 108 1.03 -6.66 -12.47
N ILE A 109 0.32 -7.54 -11.78
CA ILE A 109 0.93 -8.64 -11.01
C ILE A 109 1.19 -9.77 -12.02
N GLU A 110 2.46 -10.02 -12.28
CA GLU A 110 2.86 -11.08 -13.20
C GLU A 110 2.58 -12.44 -12.58
N VAL A 111 1.78 -13.24 -13.25
CA VAL A 111 1.43 -14.60 -12.88
C VAL A 111 1.41 -15.44 -14.14
N ASN A 112 2.00 -16.62 -14.10
CA ASN A 112 2.06 -17.54 -15.25
C ASN A 112 1.47 -18.91 -14.90
N LYS A 113 0.99 -19.62 -15.90
CA LYS A 113 0.59 -21.03 -15.74
C LYS A 113 1.84 -21.84 -15.35
N GLY A 114 1.70 -22.65 -14.30
CA GLY A 114 2.78 -23.45 -13.73
C GLY A 114 3.52 -22.80 -12.56
N ASP A 115 3.25 -21.53 -12.24
CA ASP A 115 3.75 -20.88 -11.03
C ASP A 115 3.14 -21.53 -9.79
N GLU A 116 3.82 -21.46 -8.65
CA GLU A 116 3.29 -21.93 -7.37
C GLU A 116 2.17 -21.00 -6.90
N PHE A 117 1.11 -21.57 -6.35
CA PHE A 117 0.04 -20.78 -5.74
C PHE A 117 0.51 -20.19 -4.42
N ASP A 118 0.36 -18.89 -4.26
CA ASP A 118 0.63 -18.15 -3.03
C ASP A 118 -0.63 -17.37 -2.62
N ALA A 119 -1.19 -17.72 -1.47
CA ALA A 119 -2.41 -17.10 -0.94
C ALA A 119 -2.24 -15.62 -0.51
N GLU A 120 -0.99 -15.14 -0.37
CA GLU A 120 -0.73 -13.73 -0.03
C GLU A 120 -0.88 -12.80 -1.25
N ILE A 121 -0.70 -13.33 -2.47
CA ILE A 121 -0.71 -12.55 -3.71
C ILE A 121 -1.68 -13.07 -4.77
N HIS A 122 -2.30 -14.25 -4.58
CA HIS A 122 -3.23 -14.86 -5.51
C HIS A 122 -4.57 -15.20 -4.85
N GLU A 123 -5.66 -15.11 -5.61
CA GLU A 123 -7.00 -15.55 -5.22
C GLU A 123 -7.39 -16.83 -5.99
N ALA A 124 -7.41 -17.96 -5.31
CA ALA A 124 -7.87 -19.23 -5.90
C ALA A 124 -9.41 -19.25 -5.96
N ILE A 125 -9.99 -19.21 -7.16
CA ILE A 125 -11.46 -19.26 -7.34
C ILE A 125 -11.97 -20.69 -7.44
N THR A 126 -11.14 -21.63 -7.91
CA THR A 126 -11.49 -23.05 -8.00
C THR A 126 -10.24 -23.91 -8.02
N GLN A 127 -10.44 -25.20 -7.72
CA GLN A 127 -9.41 -26.22 -7.86
C GLN A 127 -9.91 -27.27 -8.85
N ILE A 128 -9.04 -27.74 -9.73
CA ILE A 128 -9.31 -28.81 -10.67
C ILE A 128 -8.25 -29.90 -10.55
N PRO A 129 -8.58 -31.15 -10.89
CA PRO A 129 -7.60 -32.22 -10.90
C PRO A 129 -6.39 -31.84 -11.76
N ALA A 130 -5.19 -31.97 -11.20
CA ALA A 130 -3.96 -31.71 -11.93
C ALA A 130 -3.72 -32.79 -12.99
N GLU A 131 -3.31 -32.39 -14.20
CA GLU A 131 -2.99 -33.33 -15.29
C GLU A 131 -1.82 -34.29 -14.92
N ASN A 132 -0.97 -33.84 -14.02
CA ASN A 132 0.16 -34.62 -13.50
C ASN A 132 0.57 -34.15 -12.10
N ASP A 133 1.29 -34.97 -11.35
CA ASP A 133 1.71 -34.66 -9.97
C ASP A 133 2.57 -33.38 -9.87
N LYS A 134 3.22 -32.96 -10.95
CA LYS A 134 4.03 -31.72 -10.97
C LYS A 134 3.18 -30.45 -10.99
N MET A 135 1.91 -30.55 -11.35
CA MET A 135 0.97 -29.44 -11.42
C MET A 135 0.12 -29.31 -10.14
N LYS A 136 0.29 -30.21 -9.16
CA LYS A 136 -0.37 -30.08 -7.86
C LYS A 136 0.13 -28.87 -7.10
N GLY A 137 -0.80 -28.06 -6.57
CA GLY A 137 -0.49 -26.81 -5.87
C GLY A 137 -0.06 -25.67 -6.80
N LYS A 138 -0.09 -25.88 -8.13
CA LYS A 138 0.31 -24.88 -9.11
C LYS A 138 -0.88 -24.24 -9.81
N ILE A 139 -0.64 -23.07 -10.37
CA ILE A 139 -1.61 -22.33 -11.16
C ILE A 139 -1.75 -23.00 -12.52
N ILE A 140 -2.97 -23.50 -12.80
CA ILE A 140 -3.33 -24.13 -14.06
C ILE A 140 -3.84 -23.09 -15.05
N ASP A 141 -4.66 -22.14 -14.57
CA ASP A 141 -5.21 -21.09 -15.41
C ASP A 141 -5.39 -19.78 -14.65
N ILE A 142 -5.47 -18.68 -15.40
CA ILE A 142 -5.63 -17.32 -14.87
C ILE A 142 -6.91 -16.76 -15.50
N THR A 143 -7.93 -16.55 -14.67
CA THR A 143 -9.24 -16.05 -15.13
C THR A 143 -9.30 -14.53 -15.14
N GLU A 144 -8.66 -13.87 -14.16
CA GLU A 144 -8.55 -12.42 -14.09
C GLU A 144 -7.14 -12.02 -13.69
N GLN A 145 -6.63 -10.96 -14.32
CA GLN A 145 -5.32 -10.41 -14.01
C GLN A 145 -5.35 -9.61 -12.70
N GLY A 146 -4.29 -9.73 -11.91
CA GLY A 146 -4.08 -8.94 -10.71
C GLY A 146 -3.39 -7.61 -10.98
N TYR A 147 -3.68 -6.60 -10.15
CA TYR A 147 -3.07 -5.28 -10.25
C TYR A 147 -2.73 -4.70 -8.89
N LYS A 148 -1.63 -3.94 -8.85
CA LYS A 148 -1.23 -3.12 -7.70
C LYS A 148 -1.10 -1.65 -8.11
N LEU A 149 -1.37 -0.76 -7.16
CA LEU A 149 -1.15 0.67 -7.29
C LEU A 149 -0.06 1.08 -6.31
N GLY A 150 1.11 1.41 -6.83
CA GLY A 150 2.31 1.49 -6.02
C GLY A 150 2.62 0.14 -5.36
N GLU A 151 2.71 0.11 -4.02
CA GLU A 151 2.95 -1.12 -3.25
C GLU A 151 1.66 -1.86 -2.85
N LYS A 152 0.48 -1.23 -3.03
CA LYS A 152 -0.79 -1.78 -2.58
C LYS A 152 -1.46 -2.62 -3.65
N ILE A 153 -1.80 -3.87 -3.36
CA ILE A 153 -2.64 -4.69 -4.23
C ILE A 153 -4.06 -4.12 -4.21
N ILE A 154 -4.59 -3.77 -5.39
CA ILE A 154 -5.96 -3.27 -5.57
C ILE A 154 -6.89 -4.32 -6.17
N ARG A 155 -6.33 -5.36 -6.81
CA ARG A 155 -7.03 -6.57 -7.25
C ARG A 155 -6.05 -7.74 -7.29
N TYR A 156 -6.39 -8.82 -6.61
CA TYR A 156 -5.66 -10.07 -6.70
C TYR A 156 -5.91 -10.76 -8.05
N PRO A 157 -4.90 -11.42 -8.65
CA PRO A 157 -5.14 -12.28 -9.80
C PRO A 157 -5.98 -13.49 -9.39
N LYS A 158 -7.06 -13.75 -10.12
CA LYS A 158 -7.91 -14.91 -9.89
C LYS A 158 -7.39 -16.08 -10.69
N VAL A 159 -7.10 -17.16 -9.99
CA VAL A 159 -6.42 -18.32 -10.56
C VAL A 159 -7.18 -19.62 -10.30
N VAL A 160 -6.95 -20.59 -11.18
CA VAL A 160 -7.37 -21.99 -11.03
C VAL A 160 -6.14 -22.78 -10.61
N VAL A 161 -6.25 -23.56 -9.53
CA VAL A 161 -5.16 -24.32 -8.93
C VAL A 161 -5.35 -25.81 -9.15
N GLY A 162 -4.26 -26.56 -9.39
CA GLY A 162 -4.26 -28.02 -9.47
C GLY A 162 -4.30 -28.67 -8.08
N ASN A 163 -5.16 -29.64 -7.88
CA ASN A 163 -5.19 -30.44 -6.65
C ASN A 163 -4.75 -31.90 -6.90
#